data_29d8321393471f297a0a9eaac61cf294
#
_entry.id   29d8321393471f297a0a9eaac61cf294
#
_cell.length_a   1.000
_cell.length_b   1.000
_cell.length_c   1.000
_cell.angle_alpha   90.00
_cell.angle_beta   90.00
_cell.angle_gamma   90.00
#
_symmetry.space_group_name_H-M   'P 1'
#
loop_
_entity.id
_entity.type
_entity.pdbx_description
1 polymer ?
#
loop_
_entity_poly.entity_id
_entity_poly.type
_entity_poly.pdbx_seq_one_letter_code
_entity_poly.pdbx_strand_id
1 'polypeptide(L)'
;MLNIAAFTFTYDQLEDRILLIGNHSNGQQRIDFWLTRKLVLRLLAAAGGLIEKTSGDIAEAPVAHKADLAQFHHESAQQSLQVEREQANVVANNSDLLCRLDISHQDGRYRMLFFTGGDDPIAVSILNYDELHQVLHLIHRGAMALDWGADSQLFKSSTVGSTSLLQ
;
A
#
# COMPACT_ATOMS: atom_id res chain seq x y z
N MET A 1 13.20 16.48 5.77
CA MET A 1 12.24 15.37 5.49
C MET A 1 10.99 15.98 4.87
N LEU A 2 10.64 15.53 3.66
CA LEU A 2 9.52 16.08 2.89
C LEU A 2 8.20 15.45 3.34
N ASN A 3 7.12 16.24 3.45
CA ASN A 3 5.78 15.67 3.73
C ASN A 3 5.07 15.30 2.42
N ILE A 4 4.56 14.07 2.34
CA ILE A 4 3.72 13.61 1.22
C ILE A 4 2.26 13.63 1.68
N ALA A 5 1.47 14.52 1.09
CA ALA A 5 0.05 14.69 1.39
C ALA A 5 -0.86 14.08 0.29
N ALA A 6 -0.30 13.78 -0.89
CA ALA A 6 -1.04 13.19 -2.00
C ALA A 6 -0.17 12.16 -2.73
N PHE A 7 -0.78 11.08 -3.18
CA PHE A 7 -0.12 9.98 -3.87
C PHE A 7 -0.71 9.79 -5.27
N THR A 8 0.19 9.64 -6.24
CA THR A 8 -0.13 9.20 -7.60
C THR A 8 0.73 8.00 -7.92
N PHE A 9 0.16 7.00 -8.58
CA PHE A 9 0.87 5.78 -8.98
C PHE A 9 0.77 5.58 -10.48
N THR A 10 1.89 5.25 -11.12
CA THR A 10 1.93 4.78 -12.50
C THR A 10 2.65 3.44 -12.57
N TYR A 11 2.26 2.61 -13.52
CA TYR A 11 2.74 1.22 -13.64
C TYR A 11 3.51 1.11 -14.96
N ASP A 12 4.82 0.90 -14.86
CA ASP A 12 5.69 0.73 -16.01
C ASP A 12 5.87 -0.74 -16.32
N GLN A 13 5.19 -1.22 -17.37
CA GLN A 13 5.27 -2.63 -17.78
C GLN A 13 6.60 -2.97 -18.45
N LEU A 14 7.27 -2.00 -19.06
CA LEU A 14 8.55 -2.22 -19.74
C LEU A 14 9.68 -2.39 -18.72
N GLU A 15 9.69 -1.54 -17.70
CA GLU A 15 10.70 -1.57 -16.65
C GLU A 15 10.31 -2.46 -15.46
N ASP A 16 9.10 -3.03 -15.47
CA ASP A 16 8.55 -3.88 -14.42
C ASP A 16 8.62 -3.24 -13.03
N ARG A 17 8.16 -1.99 -12.93
CA ARG A 17 8.14 -1.24 -11.66
C ARG A 17 6.93 -0.32 -11.55
N ILE A 18 6.66 0.05 -10.29
CA ILE A 18 5.66 1.06 -9.95
C ILE A 18 6.39 2.38 -9.66
N LEU A 19 5.95 3.46 -10.28
CA LEU A 19 6.36 4.81 -9.91
C LEU A 19 5.34 5.37 -8.92
N LEU A 20 5.79 5.69 -7.72
CA LEU A 20 5.06 6.46 -6.73
C LEU A 20 5.47 7.93 -6.87
N ILE A 21 4.50 8.81 -7.06
CA ILE A 21 4.72 10.25 -7.14
C ILE A 21 4.01 10.89 -5.96
N GLY A 22 4.78 11.48 -5.08
CA GLY A 22 4.27 12.29 -3.98
C GLY A 22 4.04 13.74 -4.42
N ASN A 23 2.89 14.31 -4.05
CA ASN A 23 2.56 15.72 -4.25
C ASN A 23 2.53 16.18 -5.72
N HIS A 24 1.98 15.34 -6.62
CA HIS A 24 2.00 15.63 -8.05
C HIS A 24 1.29 16.96 -8.43
N SER A 25 0.11 17.20 -7.86
CA SER A 25 -0.76 18.31 -8.29
C SER A 25 -1.27 19.20 -7.14
N ASN A 26 -0.75 19.05 -5.93
CA ASN A 26 -1.25 19.77 -4.75
C ASN A 26 -0.47 21.07 -4.40
N GLY A 27 0.42 21.52 -5.28
CA GLY A 27 1.23 22.72 -5.08
C GLY A 27 2.38 22.56 -4.06
N GLN A 28 2.58 21.37 -3.50
CA GLN A 28 3.71 21.06 -2.63
C GLN A 28 4.90 20.53 -3.43
N GLN A 29 6.05 20.40 -2.78
CA GLN A 29 7.24 19.85 -3.43
C GLN A 29 7.01 18.40 -3.83
N ARG A 30 7.12 18.13 -5.14
CA ARG A 30 7.01 16.77 -5.71
C ARG A 30 8.24 15.93 -5.34
N ILE A 31 8.00 14.65 -5.09
CA ILE A 31 9.02 13.62 -4.91
C ILE A 31 8.57 12.32 -5.56
N ASP A 32 9.47 11.68 -6.29
CA ASP A 32 9.18 10.47 -7.05
C ASP A 32 10.02 9.29 -6.54
N PHE A 33 9.40 8.11 -6.43
CA PHE A 33 10.06 6.87 -6.02
C PHE A 33 9.73 5.72 -6.96
N TRP A 34 10.76 4.97 -7.36
CA TRP A 34 10.59 3.66 -7.95
C TRP A 34 10.40 2.58 -6.89
N LEU A 35 9.32 1.82 -6.98
CA LEU A 35 9.02 0.68 -6.13
C LEU A 35 9.33 -0.61 -6.88
N THR A 36 10.15 -1.46 -6.28
CA THR A 36 10.45 -2.77 -6.83
C THR A 36 9.38 -3.80 -6.45
N ARG A 37 9.23 -4.84 -7.28
CA ARG A 37 8.39 -6.00 -6.99
C ARG A 37 8.63 -6.57 -5.58
N LYS A 38 9.90 -6.75 -5.18
CA LYS A 38 10.27 -7.28 -3.87
C LYS A 38 9.74 -6.43 -2.71
N LEU A 39 9.89 -5.11 -2.81
CA LEU A 39 9.41 -4.18 -1.77
C LEU A 39 7.88 -4.22 -1.68
N VAL A 40 7.20 -4.13 -2.81
CA VAL A 40 5.74 -4.13 -2.88
C VAL A 40 5.14 -5.43 -2.34
N LEU A 41 5.62 -6.60 -2.76
CA LEU A 41 5.08 -7.87 -2.27
C LEU A 41 5.30 -8.05 -0.77
N ARG A 42 6.43 -7.59 -0.22
CA ARG A 42 6.65 -7.58 1.24
C ARG A 42 5.71 -6.63 1.97
N LEU A 43 5.48 -5.43 1.42
CA LEU A 43 4.55 -4.46 1.98
C LEU A 43 3.13 -5.02 2.04
N LEU A 44 2.64 -5.57 0.92
CA LEU A 44 1.29 -6.14 0.84
C LEU A 44 1.13 -7.33 1.80
N ALA A 45 2.14 -8.19 1.91
CA ALA A 45 2.12 -9.31 2.86
C ALA A 45 2.08 -8.85 4.33
N ALA A 46 2.75 -7.73 4.67
CA ALA A 46 2.78 -7.18 6.02
C ALA A 46 1.53 -6.36 6.37
N ALA A 47 0.83 -5.83 5.37
CA ALA A 47 -0.31 -4.92 5.56
C ALA A 47 -1.45 -5.57 6.35
N GLY A 48 -1.74 -6.84 6.10
CA GLY A 48 -2.78 -7.59 6.82
C GLY A 48 -2.52 -7.64 8.33
N GLY A 49 -1.30 -7.97 8.72
CA GLY A 49 -0.91 -8.02 10.13
C GLY A 49 -0.92 -6.65 10.82
N LEU A 50 -0.56 -5.59 10.11
CA LEU A 50 -0.63 -4.24 10.63
C LEU A 50 -2.08 -3.83 10.89
N ILE A 51 -2.96 -4.01 9.90
CA ILE A 51 -4.37 -3.66 9.98
C ILE A 51 -5.08 -4.46 11.08
N GLU A 52 -4.81 -5.75 11.18
CA GLU A 52 -5.35 -6.59 12.25
C GLU A 52 -5.00 -6.08 13.64
N LYS A 53 -3.76 -5.63 13.85
CA LYS A 53 -3.28 -5.16 15.15
C LYS A 53 -3.77 -3.76 15.51
N THR A 54 -4.06 -2.92 14.52
CA THR A 54 -4.33 -1.50 14.73
C THR A 54 -5.80 -1.12 14.60
N SER A 55 -6.63 -2.01 14.03
CA SER A 55 -8.09 -1.85 13.97
C SER A 55 -8.73 -2.57 15.14
N GLY A 56 -9.38 -1.84 16.06
CA GLY A 56 -10.05 -2.41 17.22
C GLY A 56 -11.10 -3.45 16.84
N ASP A 57 -11.92 -3.15 15.85
CA ASP A 57 -12.99 -4.05 15.37
C ASP A 57 -12.43 -5.38 14.84
N ILE A 58 -11.32 -5.32 14.09
CA ILE A 58 -10.68 -6.52 13.55
C ILE A 58 -9.94 -7.28 14.65
N ALA A 59 -9.25 -6.58 15.55
CA ALA A 59 -8.52 -7.20 16.65
C ALA A 59 -9.44 -8.02 17.56
N GLU A 60 -10.65 -7.53 17.82
CA GLU A 60 -11.67 -8.18 18.65
C GLU A 60 -12.49 -9.25 17.91
N ALA A 61 -12.46 -9.28 16.58
CA ALA A 61 -13.20 -10.25 15.78
C ALA A 61 -12.67 -11.68 15.96
N PRO A 62 -13.52 -12.71 15.82
CA PRO A 62 -13.07 -14.09 15.76
C PRO A 62 -12.04 -14.30 14.65
N VAL A 63 -11.02 -15.13 14.88
CA VAL A 63 -9.90 -15.36 13.91
C VAL A 63 -10.40 -15.71 12.52
N ALA A 64 -11.47 -16.52 12.42
CA ALA A 64 -12.06 -16.91 11.16
C ALA A 64 -12.65 -15.75 10.33
N HIS A 65 -12.95 -14.61 10.96
CA HIS A 65 -13.60 -13.46 10.30
C HIS A 65 -12.69 -12.24 10.15
N LYS A 66 -11.48 -12.26 10.72
CA LYS A 66 -10.57 -11.11 10.69
C LYS A 66 -10.21 -10.67 9.26
N ALA A 67 -9.88 -11.62 8.41
CA ALA A 67 -9.52 -11.33 7.03
C ALA A 67 -10.71 -10.81 6.21
N ASP A 68 -11.90 -11.38 6.40
CA ASP A 68 -13.11 -10.94 5.72
C ASP A 68 -13.50 -9.52 6.15
N LEU A 69 -13.37 -9.20 7.44
CA LEU A 69 -13.65 -7.86 7.95
C LEU A 69 -12.61 -6.84 7.45
N ALA A 70 -11.32 -7.21 7.41
CA ALA A 70 -10.28 -6.36 6.85
C ALA A 70 -10.51 -6.11 5.35
N GLN A 71 -10.93 -7.12 4.59
CA GLN A 71 -11.27 -6.99 3.18
C GLN A 71 -12.51 -6.09 2.99
N PHE A 72 -13.53 -6.24 3.81
CA PHE A 72 -14.71 -5.37 3.78
C PHE A 72 -14.35 -3.89 4.04
N HIS A 73 -13.53 -3.60 5.06
CA HIS A 73 -13.05 -2.24 5.31
C HIS A 73 -12.24 -1.70 4.14
N HIS A 74 -11.41 -2.54 3.53
CA HIS A 74 -10.61 -2.17 2.37
C HIS A 74 -11.49 -1.79 1.17
N GLU A 75 -12.51 -2.59 0.85
CA GLU A 75 -13.46 -2.31 -0.22
C GLU A 75 -14.31 -1.06 0.06
N SER A 76 -14.73 -0.87 1.31
CA SER A 76 -15.46 0.32 1.74
C SER A 76 -14.62 1.60 1.56
N ALA A 77 -13.34 1.58 1.94
CA ALA A 77 -12.45 2.72 1.76
C ALA A 77 -12.24 3.09 0.27
N GLN A 78 -12.29 2.10 -0.63
CA GLN A 78 -12.16 2.34 -2.07
C GLN A 78 -13.35 3.10 -2.66
N GLN A 79 -14.55 2.96 -2.09
CA GLN A 79 -15.75 3.67 -2.59
C GLN A 79 -15.62 5.19 -2.47
N SER A 80 -14.84 5.67 -1.52
CA SER A 80 -14.54 7.10 -1.33
C SER A 80 -13.29 7.57 -2.09
N LEU A 81 -12.57 6.66 -2.77
CA LEU A 81 -11.36 6.99 -3.50
C LEU A 81 -11.70 7.76 -4.78
N GLN A 82 -11.35 9.04 -4.82
CA GLN A 82 -11.40 9.85 -6.02
C GLN A 82 -10.08 9.67 -6.78
N VAL A 83 -10.11 8.85 -7.83
CA VAL A 83 -8.97 8.72 -8.74
C VAL A 83 -9.09 9.79 -9.82
N GLU A 84 -8.30 10.83 -9.72
CA GLU A 84 -8.15 11.78 -10.83
C GLU A 84 -7.50 11.07 -12.02
N ARG A 85 -8.21 11.02 -13.14
CA ARG A 85 -7.77 10.34 -14.37
C ARG A 85 -6.74 11.13 -15.18
N GLU A 86 -5.99 12.03 -14.60
CA GLU A 86 -4.88 12.69 -15.29
C GLU A 86 -3.65 11.77 -15.43
N GLN A 87 -3.83 10.65 -16.13
CA GLN A 87 -2.76 9.66 -16.27
C GLN A 87 -2.10 9.62 -17.64
N ALA A 88 -2.38 10.54 -18.54
CA ALA A 88 -1.67 10.62 -19.80
C ALA A 88 -0.34 11.36 -19.57
N ASN A 89 0.77 10.61 -19.54
CA ASN A 89 2.14 11.10 -19.63
C ASN A 89 2.74 11.75 -18.38
N VAL A 90 2.58 11.16 -17.20
CA VAL A 90 3.42 11.56 -16.07
C VAL A 90 4.82 11.00 -16.28
N VAL A 91 5.73 11.82 -16.74
CA VAL A 91 7.15 11.48 -16.88
C VAL A 91 7.78 11.48 -15.49
N ALA A 92 8.54 10.42 -15.17
CA ALA A 92 9.33 10.36 -13.95
C ALA A 92 10.32 11.54 -13.93
N ASN A 93 10.38 12.23 -12.81
CA ASN A 93 11.26 13.36 -12.61
C ASN A 93 12.25 13.02 -11.50
N ASN A 94 13.52 12.80 -11.85
CA ASN A 94 14.62 12.53 -10.92
C ASN A 94 14.25 11.51 -9.80
N SER A 95 13.74 10.36 -10.22
CA SER A 95 13.12 9.36 -9.33
C SER A 95 14.19 8.49 -8.67
N ASP A 96 14.16 8.41 -7.34
CA ASP A 96 15.03 7.54 -6.55
C ASP A 96 14.41 6.16 -6.35
N LEU A 97 15.26 5.15 -6.15
CA LEU A 97 14.79 3.82 -5.76
C LEU A 97 14.37 3.81 -4.29
N LEU A 98 13.12 3.46 -4.02
CA LEU A 98 12.67 3.25 -2.65
C LEU A 98 13.24 1.94 -2.10
N CYS A 99 14.15 2.05 -1.12
CA CYS A 99 14.85 0.91 -0.54
C CYS A 99 14.11 0.32 0.66
N ARG A 100 13.45 1.17 1.45
CA ARG A 100 12.71 0.78 2.65
C ARG A 100 11.51 1.70 2.86
N LEU A 101 10.41 1.11 3.33
CA LEU A 101 9.20 1.80 3.75
C LEU A 101 8.81 1.29 5.13
N ASP A 102 8.83 2.15 6.13
CA ASP A 102 8.42 1.81 7.48
C ASP A 102 7.04 2.39 7.75
N ILE A 103 6.14 1.58 8.29
CA ILE A 103 4.81 2.01 8.68
C ILE A 103 4.64 1.76 10.18
N SER A 104 4.27 2.79 10.91
CA SER A 104 3.92 2.73 12.34
C SER A 104 2.54 3.32 12.56
N HIS A 105 1.90 2.91 13.65
CA HIS A 105 0.58 3.40 14.04
C HIS A 105 0.66 4.02 15.44
N GLN A 106 0.12 5.23 15.56
CA GLN A 106 0.02 5.94 16.83
C GLN A 106 -1.17 6.89 16.79
N ASP A 107 -1.95 6.93 17.87
CA ASP A 107 -3.09 7.85 18.05
C ASP A 107 -4.09 7.85 16.86
N GLY A 108 -4.40 6.66 16.33
CA GLY A 108 -5.33 6.49 15.21
C GLY A 108 -4.78 6.95 13.85
N ARG A 109 -3.48 7.23 13.76
CA ARG A 109 -2.81 7.64 12.53
C ARG A 109 -1.70 6.68 12.15
N TYR A 110 -1.50 6.51 10.85
CA TYR A 110 -0.40 5.73 10.29
C TYR A 110 0.67 6.66 9.78
N ARG A 111 1.89 6.46 10.24
CA ARG A 111 3.05 7.21 9.80
C ARG A 111 3.88 6.33 8.86
N MET A 112 4.03 6.76 7.62
CA MET A 112 4.86 6.12 6.61
C MET A 112 6.16 6.90 6.46
N LEU A 113 7.30 6.22 6.55
CA LEU A 113 8.64 6.79 6.39
C LEU A 113 9.31 6.17 5.16
N PHE A 114 9.84 7.01 4.29
CA PHE A 114 10.40 6.63 2.99
C PHE A 114 11.92 6.80 2.98
N PHE A 115 12.65 5.72 2.59
CA PHE A 115 14.11 5.67 2.61
C PHE A 115 14.68 5.25 1.24
N THR A 116 15.72 5.94 0.77
CA THR A 116 16.37 5.72 -0.53
C THR A 116 17.82 5.23 -0.44
N GLY A 117 18.20 4.59 0.67
CA GLY A 117 19.52 3.96 0.81
C GLY A 117 20.32 4.40 2.02
N GLY A 118 19.86 5.41 2.78
CA GLY A 118 20.44 5.81 4.06
C GLY A 118 19.59 5.34 5.25
N ASP A 119 20.06 5.65 6.45
CA ASP A 119 19.32 5.37 7.69
C ASP A 119 18.28 6.43 8.01
N ASP A 120 18.42 7.63 7.44
CA ASP A 120 17.47 8.72 7.62
C ASP A 120 16.35 8.69 6.58
N PRO A 121 15.09 8.88 7.00
CA PRO A 121 13.98 8.99 6.07
C PRO A 121 14.04 10.32 5.32
N ILE A 122 13.83 10.28 4.02
CA ILE A 122 13.81 11.49 3.18
C ILE A 122 12.40 12.09 3.05
N ALA A 123 11.37 11.28 3.23
CA ALA A 123 9.99 11.73 3.21
C ALA A 123 9.14 11.03 4.28
N VAL A 124 8.01 11.65 4.62
CA VAL A 124 7.01 11.13 5.56
C VAL A 124 5.62 11.39 5.02
N SER A 125 4.69 10.49 5.34
CA SER A 125 3.25 10.72 5.18
C SER A 125 2.52 10.32 6.45
N ILE A 126 1.48 11.06 6.79
CA ILE A 126 0.59 10.76 7.92
C ILE A 126 -0.80 10.51 7.36
N LEU A 127 -1.30 9.31 7.52
CA LEU A 127 -2.55 8.84 6.94
C LEU A 127 -3.55 8.47 8.03
N ASN A 128 -4.83 8.65 7.75
CA ASN A 128 -5.87 7.99 8.52
C ASN A 128 -6.07 6.54 8.02
N TYR A 129 -7.01 5.81 8.62
CA TYR A 129 -7.29 4.42 8.29
C TYR A 129 -7.71 4.23 6.82
N ASP A 130 -8.65 5.04 6.34
CA ASP A 130 -9.16 4.94 4.96
C ASP A 130 -8.10 5.33 3.93
N GLU A 131 -7.32 6.36 4.21
CA GLU A 131 -6.21 6.80 3.35
C GLU A 131 -5.13 5.70 3.23
N LEU A 132 -4.80 4.99 4.31
CA LEU A 132 -3.88 3.85 4.24
C LEU A 132 -4.43 2.75 3.33
N HIS A 133 -5.71 2.39 3.49
CA HIS A 133 -6.36 1.40 2.65
C HIS A 133 -6.36 1.80 1.17
N GLN A 134 -6.57 3.08 0.86
CA GLN A 134 -6.54 3.61 -0.50
C GLN A 134 -5.13 3.52 -1.11
N VAL A 135 -4.10 3.86 -0.36
CA VAL A 135 -2.69 3.72 -0.81
C VAL A 135 -2.35 2.25 -1.06
N LEU A 136 -2.71 1.35 -0.14
CA LEU A 136 -2.49 -0.09 -0.31
C LEU A 136 -3.25 -0.63 -1.53
N HIS A 137 -4.47 -0.16 -1.77
CA HIS A 137 -5.25 -0.53 -2.95
C HIS A 137 -4.54 -0.17 -4.25
N LEU A 138 -4.03 1.06 -4.36
CA LEU A 138 -3.34 1.51 -5.58
C LEU A 138 -2.05 0.73 -5.83
N ILE A 139 -1.30 0.43 -4.77
CA ILE A 139 -0.09 -0.41 -4.86
C ILE A 139 -0.46 -1.85 -5.26
N HIS A 140 -1.48 -2.44 -4.65
CA HIS A 140 -1.96 -3.79 -4.97
C HIS A 140 -2.44 -3.88 -6.42
N ARG A 141 -3.19 -2.89 -6.88
CA ARG A 141 -3.65 -2.78 -8.26
C ARG A 141 -2.48 -2.71 -9.25
N GLY A 142 -1.40 -2.01 -8.90
CA GLY A 142 -0.17 -1.98 -9.68
C GLY A 142 0.52 -3.34 -9.76
N ALA A 143 0.64 -4.04 -8.64
CA ALA A 143 1.21 -5.38 -8.58
C ALA A 143 0.43 -6.39 -9.42
N MET A 144 -0.90 -6.26 -9.46
CA MET A 144 -1.75 -7.10 -10.33
C MET A 144 -1.60 -6.72 -11.81
N ALA A 145 -1.56 -5.42 -12.14
CA ALA A 145 -1.40 -4.95 -13.51
C ALA A 145 -0.04 -5.34 -14.12
N LEU A 146 0.99 -5.45 -13.28
CA LEU A 146 2.34 -5.91 -13.66
C LEU A 146 2.53 -7.44 -13.57
N ASP A 147 1.48 -8.17 -13.26
CA ASP A 147 1.51 -9.65 -13.11
C ASP A 147 2.59 -10.14 -12.13
N TRP A 148 2.68 -9.47 -10.98
CA TRP A 148 3.66 -9.82 -9.95
C TRP A 148 3.26 -11.01 -9.07
N GLY A 149 2.14 -11.67 -9.38
CA GLY A 149 1.63 -12.79 -8.61
C GLY A 149 0.96 -12.37 -7.30
N ALA A 150 0.50 -11.10 -7.22
CA ALA A 150 -0.33 -10.66 -6.11
C ALA A 150 -1.70 -11.35 -6.16
N ASP A 151 -2.22 -11.70 -5.00
CA ASP A 151 -3.54 -12.31 -4.89
C ASP A 151 -4.64 -11.33 -5.34
N SER A 152 -5.76 -11.86 -5.86
CA SER A 152 -6.90 -11.04 -6.29
C SER A 152 -7.51 -10.20 -5.17
N GLN A 153 -7.42 -10.68 -3.93
CA GLN A 153 -7.82 -9.96 -2.72
C GLN A 153 -6.59 -9.64 -1.87
N LEU A 154 -6.51 -8.43 -1.37
CA LEU A 154 -5.40 -8.00 -0.52
C LEU A 154 -5.41 -8.72 0.82
N PHE A 155 -6.59 -8.93 1.39
CA PHE A 155 -6.80 -9.66 2.64
C PHE A 155 -7.52 -10.97 2.35
N LYS A 156 -6.82 -12.10 2.49
CA LYS A 156 -7.40 -13.44 2.35
C LYS A 156 -7.61 -14.05 3.72
N SER A 157 -8.75 -14.72 3.90
CA SER A 157 -8.88 -15.66 5.00
C SER A 157 -7.93 -16.85 4.73
N SER A 158 -7.06 -17.14 5.69
CA SER A 158 -6.29 -18.38 5.68
C SER A 158 -7.27 -19.53 5.84
N THR A 159 -7.75 -20.09 4.74
CA THR A 159 -8.35 -21.42 4.77
C THR A 159 -7.25 -22.37 5.20
N VAL A 160 -7.22 -22.70 6.46
CA VAL A 160 -6.48 -23.86 6.96
C VAL A 160 -6.99 -25.03 6.14
N GLY A 161 -6.15 -25.49 5.21
CA GLY A 161 -6.44 -26.66 4.42
C GLY A 161 -6.74 -27.83 5.37
N SER A 162 -7.99 -28.24 5.46
CA SER A 162 -8.35 -29.54 5.99
C SER A 162 -7.70 -30.57 5.08
N THR A 163 -6.53 -31.03 5.46
CA THR A 163 -5.97 -32.26 4.92
C THR A 163 -6.89 -33.35 5.40
N SER A 164 -7.87 -33.68 4.58
CA SER A 164 -8.65 -34.91 4.74
C SER A 164 -7.69 -36.08 4.55
N LEU A 165 -7.22 -36.62 5.64
CA LEU A 165 -6.65 -37.96 5.68
C LEU A 165 -7.82 -38.92 5.45
N LEU A 166 -8.02 -39.33 4.21
CA LEU A 166 -8.76 -40.54 3.89
C LEU A 166 -7.76 -41.68 3.91
N GLN A 167 -7.98 -42.53 4.90
CA GLN A 167 -7.48 -43.91 4.92
C GLN A 167 -8.05 -44.70 3.77
#